data_e092ea7013538fe23718605acb9835ba
#
_entry.id   e092ea7013538fe23718605acb9835ba
#
_cell.length_a   1.000
_cell.length_b   1.000
_cell.length_c   1.000
_cell.angle_alpha   90.00
_cell.angle_beta   90.00
_cell.angle_gamma   90.00
#
_symmetry.space_group_name_H-M   'P 1'
#
loop_
_entity.id
_entity.type
_entity.pdbx_description
1 polymer ?
#
loop_
_entity_poly.entity_id
_entity_poly.type
_entity_poly.pdbx_seq_one_letter_code
_entity_poly.pdbx_strand_id
1 'polypeptide(L)' 'MAKDMLDAIYNAEEDCRQREANARAESAEKVEQTKADAKQVVLSAKEKAQKDADMLFEKTAKEGKKELEKASEKANL' A
#
# COMPACT_ATOMS: atom_id res chain seq x y z
N MET A 1 -42.45 -26.10 26.82
CA MET A 1 -41.52 -26.25 27.92
C MET A 1 -40.23 -26.88 27.45
N ALA A 2 -40.10 -28.19 27.35
CA ALA A 2 -38.90 -28.77 26.79
C ALA A 2 -38.62 -28.33 25.34
N LYS A 3 -39.65 -28.18 24.55
CA LYS A 3 -39.59 -27.69 23.18
C LYS A 3 -39.06 -26.24 23.15
N ASP A 4 -39.56 -25.39 24.05
CA ASP A 4 -39.14 -24.00 24.13
C ASP A 4 -37.65 -23.85 24.47
N MET A 5 -37.14 -24.71 25.35
CA MET A 5 -35.72 -24.76 25.70
C MET A 5 -34.88 -25.21 24.52
N LEU A 6 -35.32 -26.24 23.81
CA LEU A 6 -34.60 -26.74 22.61
C LEU A 6 -34.60 -25.70 21.50
N ASP A 7 -35.73 -25.00 21.29
CA ASP A 7 -35.81 -23.93 20.30
C ASP A 7 -34.88 -22.77 20.66
N ALA A 8 -34.78 -22.42 21.94
CA ALA A 8 -33.89 -21.39 22.40
C ALA A 8 -32.43 -21.75 22.20
N ILE A 9 -32.07 -23.01 22.46
CA ILE A 9 -30.70 -23.50 22.22
C ILE A 9 -30.40 -23.49 20.73
N TYR A 10 -31.31 -24.00 19.91
CA TYR A 10 -31.13 -23.99 18.45
C TYR A 10 -30.96 -22.58 17.92
N ASN A 11 -31.78 -21.64 18.36
CA ASN A 11 -31.66 -20.25 17.93
C ASN A 11 -30.36 -19.61 18.37
N ALA A 12 -29.89 -19.93 19.57
CA ALA A 12 -28.59 -19.42 20.07
C ALA A 12 -27.44 -19.97 19.27
N GLU A 13 -27.48 -21.27 18.93
CA GLU A 13 -26.46 -21.90 18.10
C GLU A 13 -26.41 -21.31 16.69
N GLU A 14 -27.58 -21.07 16.11
CA GLU A 14 -27.73 -20.47 14.78
C GLU A 14 -27.19 -19.04 14.77
N ASP A 15 -27.52 -18.27 15.81
CA ASP A 15 -27.01 -16.91 15.97
C ASP A 15 -25.48 -16.89 16.09
N CYS A 16 -24.92 -17.78 16.88
CA CYS A 16 -23.46 -17.94 17.01
C CYS A 16 -22.80 -18.31 15.68
N ARG A 17 -23.41 -19.22 14.94
CA ARG A 17 -22.93 -19.62 13.63
C ARG A 17 -22.90 -18.46 12.65
N GLN A 18 -23.97 -17.66 12.64
CA GLN A 18 -24.07 -16.47 11.82
C GLN A 18 -23.05 -15.43 12.17
N ARG A 19 -22.84 -15.18 13.46
CA ARG A 19 -21.83 -14.24 13.95
C ARG A 19 -20.42 -14.68 13.57
N GLU A 20 -20.14 -15.96 13.68
CA GLU A 20 -18.85 -16.52 13.29
C GLU A 20 -18.60 -16.35 11.79
N ALA A 21 -19.61 -16.67 10.96
CA ALA A 21 -19.53 -16.51 9.52
C ALA A 21 -19.31 -15.05 9.13
N ASN A 22 -20.05 -14.13 9.78
CA ASN A 22 -19.89 -12.69 9.53
C ASN A 22 -18.50 -12.20 9.93
N ALA A 23 -17.99 -12.64 11.08
CA ALA A 23 -16.67 -12.27 11.56
C ALA A 23 -15.58 -12.75 10.60
N ARG A 24 -15.71 -13.96 10.08
CA ARG A 24 -14.77 -14.53 9.10
C ARG A 24 -14.80 -13.75 7.79
N ALA A 25 -16.02 -13.39 7.32
CA ALA A 25 -16.18 -12.60 6.11
C ALA A 25 -15.58 -11.20 6.27
N GLU A 26 -15.81 -10.54 7.39
CA GLU A 26 -15.22 -9.22 7.69
C GLU A 26 -13.70 -9.28 7.77
N SER A 27 -13.17 -10.31 8.41
CA SER A 27 -11.71 -10.50 8.52
C SER A 27 -11.07 -10.73 7.15
N ALA A 28 -11.70 -11.54 6.31
CA ALA A 28 -11.23 -11.79 4.95
C ALA A 28 -11.22 -10.51 4.12
N GLU A 29 -12.28 -9.70 4.23
CA GLU A 29 -12.38 -8.41 3.55
C GLU A 29 -11.31 -7.44 4.01
N LYS A 30 -11.06 -7.36 5.33
CA LYS A 30 -10.00 -6.51 5.89
C LYS A 30 -8.62 -6.93 5.41
N VAL A 31 -8.36 -8.23 5.33
CA VAL A 31 -7.09 -8.74 4.83
C VAL A 31 -6.90 -8.34 3.36
N GLU A 32 -7.93 -8.51 2.53
CA GLU A 32 -7.86 -8.11 1.13
C GLU A 32 -7.66 -6.60 0.97
N GLN A 33 -8.37 -5.80 1.76
CA GLN A 33 -8.21 -4.35 1.75
C GLN A 33 -6.79 -3.95 2.17
N THR A 34 -6.26 -4.57 3.22
CA THR A 34 -4.91 -4.31 3.70
C THR A 34 -3.86 -4.65 2.64
N LYS A 35 -4.05 -5.77 1.94
CA LYS A 35 -3.15 -6.16 0.83
C LYS A 35 -3.19 -5.14 -0.30
N ALA A 36 -4.39 -4.67 -0.66
CA ALA A 36 -4.54 -3.64 -1.69
C ALA A 36 -3.88 -2.32 -1.28
N ASP A 37 -4.08 -1.91 -0.02
CA ASP A 37 -3.47 -0.70 0.53
C ASP A 37 -1.94 -0.81 0.56
N ALA A 38 -1.42 -1.97 0.95
CA ALA A 38 0.02 -2.22 0.97
C ALA A 38 0.63 -2.13 -0.42
N LYS A 39 -0.03 -2.71 -1.43
CA LYS A 39 0.41 -2.60 -2.83
C LYS A 39 0.44 -1.15 -3.28
N GLN A 40 -0.57 -0.39 -2.93
CA GLN A 40 -0.65 1.03 -3.30
C GLN A 40 0.48 1.84 -2.65
N VAL A 41 0.77 1.58 -1.39
CA VAL A 41 1.89 2.23 -0.68
C VAL A 41 3.22 1.93 -1.37
N VAL A 42 3.45 0.68 -1.73
CA VAL A 42 4.67 0.26 -2.43
C VAL A 42 4.79 0.92 -3.80
N LEU A 43 3.70 0.93 -4.57
CA LEU A 43 3.68 1.59 -5.88
C LEU A 43 3.97 3.08 -5.78
N SER A 44 3.32 3.77 -4.84
CA SER A 44 3.56 5.19 -4.61
C SER A 44 4.99 5.49 -4.19
N ALA A 45 5.56 4.65 -3.33
CA ALA A 45 6.96 4.79 -2.91
C ALA A 45 7.93 4.59 -4.07
N LYS A 46 7.66 3.61 -4.94
CA LYS A 46 8.47 3.37 -6.14
C LYS A 46 8.41 4.54 -7.12
N GLU A 47 7.19 5.07 -7.35
CA GLU A 47 7.01 6.22 -8.23
C GLU A 47 7.76 7.45 -7.71
N LYS A 48 7.65 7.71 -6.41
CA LYS A 48 8.37 8.81 -5.78
C LYS A 48 9.88 8.63 -5.87
N ALA A 49 10.37 7.43 -5.59
CA ALA A 49 11.79 7.13 -5.69
C ALA A 49 12.31 7.31 -7.12
N GLN A 50 11.53 6.91 -8.12
CA GLN A 50 11.87 7.10 -9.52
C GLN A 50 11.93 8.56 -9.89
N LYS A 51 10.94 9.35 -9.48
CA LYS A 51 10.95 10.81 -9.71
C LYS A 51 12.15 11.48 -9.06
N ASP A 52 12.44 11.13 -7.82
CA ASP A 52 13.57 11.68 -7.08
C ASP A 52 14.89 11.33 -7.77
N ALA A 53 15.02 10.10 -8.23
CA ALA A 53 16.22 9.66 -8.98
C ALA A 53 16.35 10.42 -10.30
N ASP A 54 15.25 10.58 -11.04
CA ASP A 54 15.25 11.31 -12.31
C ASP A 54 15.63 12.79 -12.11
N MET A 55 15.09 13.41 -11.07
CA MET A 55 15.41 14.80 -10.73
C MET A 55 16.87 14.96 -10.34
N LEU A 56 17.39 14.05 -9.53
CA LEU A 56 18.77 14.05 -9.12
C LEU A 56 19.71 13.86 -10.32
N PHE A 57 19.38 12.93 -11.19
CA PHE A 57 20.15 12.68 -12.41
C PHE A 57 20.18 13.91 -13.31
N GLU A 58 19.03 14.55 -13.51
CA GLU A 58 18.92 15.75 -14.32
C GLU A 58 19.74 16.91 -13.72
N LYS A 59 19.64 17.11 -12.41
CA LYS A 59 20.40 18.13 -11.70
C LYS A 59 21.92 17.88 -11.84
N THR A 60 22.36 16.65 -11.65
CA THR A 60 23.76 16.28 -11.76
C THR A 60 24.27 16.48 -13.19
N ALA A 61 23.47 16.14 -14.18
CA ALA A 61 23.82 16.34 -15.59
C ALA A 61 23.98 17.83 -15.92
N LYS A 62 23.09 18.68 -15.41
CA LYS A 62 23.19 20.14 -15.60
C LYS A 62 24.43 20.72 -14.92
N GLU A 63 24.72 20.29 -13.70
CA GLU A 63 25.91 20.73 -12.98
C GLU A 63 27.20 20.30 -13.71
N GLY A 64 27.25 19.07 -14.17
CA GLY A 64 28.38 18.56 -14.95
C GLY A 64 28.57 19.32 -16.24
N LYS A 65 27.50 19.67 -16.93
CA LYS A 65 27.54 20.50 -18.16
C LYS A 65 28.11 21.88 -17.87
N LYS A 66 27.68 22.52 -16.78
CA LYS A 66 28.21 23.83 -16.36
C LYS A 66 29.69 23.79 -16.05
N GLU A 67 30.12 22.75 -15.34
CA GLU A 67 31.52 22.59 -15.01
C GLU A 67 32.38 22.36 -16.24
N LEU A 68 31.87 21.57 -17.19
CA LEU A 68 32.53 21.34 -18.46
C LEU A 68 32.68 22.64 -19.29
N GLU A 69 31.62 23.45 -19.33
CA GLU A 69 31.64 24.75 -19.98
C GLU A 69 32.65 25.68 -19.36
N LYS A 70 32.73 25.75 -18.03
CA LYS A 70 33.72 26.54 -17.30
C LYS A 70 35.17 26.08 -17.60
N ALA A 71 35.38 24.78 -17.60
CA ALA A 71 36.68 24.21 -17.91
C ALA A 71 37.08 24.52 -19.36
N SER A 72 36.15 24.44 -20.29
CA SER A 72 36.36 24.78 -21.69
C SER A 72 36.69 26.26 -21.87
N GLU A 73 36.02 27.17 -21.20
CA GLU A 73 36.33 28.59 -21.23
C GLU A 73 37.73 28.89 -20.70
N LYS A 74 38.12 28.25 -19.58
CA LYS A 74 39.48 28.41 -19.03
C LYS A 74 40.54 27.86 -19.97
N ALA A 75 40.25 26.76 -20.64
CA ALA A 75 41.22 26.17 -21.61
C ALA A 75 41.41 27.06 -22.85
N ASN A 76 40.40 27.82 -23.22
CA ASN A 76 40.44 28.73 -24.37
C ASN A 76 41.08 30.09 -24.05
N LEU A 77 41.31 30.33 -22.79
CA LEU A 77 42.01 31.54 -22.37
C LEU A 77 43.54 31.33 -22.44
#